data_e345a8a6bdc0f0af1a5b3583e1070fba
#
_entry.id   e345a8a6bdc0f0af1a5b3583e1070fba
#
_cell.length_a   1.000
_cell.length_b   1.000
_cell.length_c   1.000
_cell.angle_alpha   90.00
_cell.angle_beta   90.00
_cell.angle_gamma   90.00
#
_symmetry.space_group_name_H-M   'P 1'
#
loop_
_entity.id
_entity.type
_entity.pdbx_description
1 polymer ?
#
loop_
_entity_poly.entity_id
_entity_poly.type
_entity_poly.pdbx_seq_one_letter_code
_entity_poly.pdbx_strand_id
1 'polypeptide(L)'
;MNGRSPAVRPPETVPPSCDILVVGAGPAGSTAALAAAREGARVVVVDRRRVVGVPVQCAEYIPAALLGDIPPDRSFLVQPVRAMRTILPGGDVKEISAPGYTIRRDLFDQVLAGAAAAAGARLILSTAAVERLDTETVLLRDKTGVRSKINARVIIGADGPCSAVGRWIGIVDRRRIPGVQARVRLTQPMEVTEVYLEPSIHAGYGWLFPKGREANAGLGCTPVSGGRASPRRALERFLGRLRDEGRICGRPSGYHAGWIPVEPARQTVCGNILLVGDAAGHAHPITGAGVFSAVACGKMAGRWAARAVRENDHRLLRHYEDEWRDLFGETLERACRRRRFMEANWVHFDEIIRRCWIAYREYHVEPGPNAGSGPADQLG
;
A
#
# COMPACT_ATOMS: atom_id res chain seq x y z
N MET A 1 13.20 -23.37 -36.27
CA MET A 1 12.36 -23.27 -35.06
C MET A 1 11.56 -22.02 -35.19
N ASN A 2 10.28 -22.12 -35.52
CA ASN A 2 9.42 -20.97 -35.81
C ASN A 2 8.96 -20.30 -34.53
N GLY A 3 9.61 -19.17 -34.18
CA GLY A 3 9.14 -18.27 -33.12
C GLY A 3 7.86 -17.56 -33.54
N ARG A 4 6.71 -18.10 -33.16
CA ARG A 4 5.45 -17.35 -33.23
C ARG A 4 5.47 -16.27 -32.17
N SER A 5 5.57 -15.01 -32.62
CA SER A 5 5.28 -13.84 -31.79
C SER A 5 3.90 -14.01 -31.14
N PRO A 6 3.73 -13.79 -29.82
CA PRO A 6 2.41 -13.88 -29.20
C PRO A 6 1.49 -12.85 -29.87
N ALA A 7 0.39 -13.35 -30.42
CA ALA A 7 -0.64 -12.53 -31.04
C ALA A 7 -1.07 -11.44 -30.05
N VAL A 8 -0.92 -10.18 -30.43
CA VAL A 8 -1.44 -9.03 -29.70
C VAL A 8 -2.97 -9.21 -29.66
N ARG A 9 -3.53 -9.55 -28.50
CA ARG A 9 -4.99 -9.55 -28.34
C ARG A 9 -5.51 -8.16 -28.65
N PRO A 10 -6.60 -8.05 -29.44
CA PRO A 10 -7.23 -6.76 -29.68
C PRO A 10 -7.55 -6.07 -28.34
N PRO A 11 -7.49 -4.75 -28.26
CA PRO A 11 -7.83 -4.03 -27.03
C PRO A 11 -9.24 -4.46 -26.59
N GLU A 12 -9.36 -4.90 -25.33
CA GLU A 12 -10.65 -5.30 -24.79
C GLU A 12 -11.60 -4.09 -24.81
N THR A 13 -12.71 -4.21 -25.51
CA THR A 13 -13.73 -3.14 -25.58
C THR A 13 -14.37 -2.96 -24.21
N VAL A 14 -14.53 -1.73 -23.76
CA VAL A 14 -15.23 -1.41 -22.52
C VAL A 14 -16.72 -1.79 -22.68
N PRO A 15 -17.30 -2.63 -21.79
CA PRO A 15 -18.73 -2.92 -21.87
C PRO A 15 -19.54 -1.67 -21.45
N PRO A 16 -20.77 -1.51 -21.94
CA PRO A 16 -21.61 -0.35 -21.61
C PRO A 16 -22.03 -0.32 -20.13
N SER A 17 -22.08 -1.48 -19.49
CA SER A 17 -22.47 -1.59 -18.07
C SER A 17 -21.83 -2.78 -17.36
N CYS A 18 -21.77 -2.69 -16.04
CA CYS A 18 -21.39 -3.76 -15.11
C CYS A 18 -22.18 -3.60 -13.79
N ASP A 19 -22.11 -4.58 -12.93
CA ASP A 19 -22.65 -4.47 -11.58
C ASP A 19 -21.67 -3.70 -10.68
N ILE A 20 -20.39 -4.04 -10.79
CA ILE A 20 -19.33 -3.44 -9.98
C ILE A 20 -18.16 -3.01 -10.88
N LEU A 21 -17.82 -1.72 -10.81
CA LEU A 21 -16.59 -1.18 -11.41
C LEU A 21 -15.52 -1.07 -10.33
N VAL A 22 -14.40 -1.76 -10.53
CA VAL A 22 -13.21 -1.64 -9.68
C VAL A 22 -12.17 -0.78 -10.40
N VAL A 23 -11.75 0.30 -9.77
CA VAL A 23 -10.74 1.21 -10.32
C VAL A 23 -9.40 0.94 -9.64
N GLY A 24 -8.48 0.31 -10.39
CA GLY A 24 -7.15 -0.12 -9.94
C GLY A 24 -7.05 -1.64 -9.74
N ALA A 25 -6.05 -2.26 -10.37
CA ALA A 25 -5.74 -3.70 -10.32
C ALA A 25 -4.56 -4.05 -9.39
N GLY A 26 -4.33 -3.23 -8.34
CA GLY A 26 -3.42 -3.57 -7.25
C GLY A 26 -4.02 -4.62 -6.30
N PRO A 27 -3.33 -4.99 -5.19
CA PRO A 27 -3.79 -6.03 -4.27
C PRO A 27 -5.23 -5.83 -3.78
N ALA A 28 -5.59 -4.62 -3.38
CA ALA A 28 -6.93 -4.30 -2.91
C ALA A 28 -8.01 -4.51 -3.99
N GLY A 29 -7.78 -3.93 -5.18
CA GLY A 29 -8.77 -4.00 -6.27
C GLY A 29 -8.90 -5.39 -6.87
N SER A 30 -7.79 -6.10 -7.07
CA SER A 30 -7.81 -7.47 -7.57
C SER A 30 -8.50 -8.42 -6.60
N THR A 31 -8.29 -8.26 -5.30
CA THR A 31 -8.96 -9.07 -4.27
C THR A 31 -10.45 -8.71 -4.16
N ALA A 32 -10.81 -7.43 -4.26
CA ALA A 32 -12.21 -7.01 -4.29
C ALA A 32 -12.94 -7.58 -5.51
N ALA A 33 -12.31 -7.51 -6.68
CA ALA A 33 -12.87 -8.07 -7.91
C ALA A 33 -13.04 -9.59 -7.82
N LEU A 34 -12.04 -10.30 -7.27
CA LEU A 34 -12.11 -11.74 -7.04
C LEU A 34 -13.28 -12.12 -6.12
N ALA A 35 -13.40 -11.42 -4.99
CA ALA A 35 -14.46 -11.67 -4.03
C ALA A 35 -15.85 -11.40 -4.63
N ALA A 36 -16.02 -10.28 -5.32
CA ALA A 36 -17.28 -9.92 -5.94
C ALA A 36 -17.67 -10.87 -7.10
N ALA A 37 -16.71 -11.26 -7.94
CA ALA A 37 -16.98 -12.19 -9.04
C ALA A 37 -17.38 -13.59 -8.54
N ARG A 38 -16.77 -14.07 -7.44
CA ARG A 38 -17.17 -15.32 -6.79
C ARG A 38 -18.60 -15.31 -6.24
N GLU A 39 -19.12 -14.14 -5.89
CA GLU A 39 -20.53 -13.93 -5.49
C GLU A 39 -21.48 -13.76 -6.68
N GLY A 40 -20.97 -13.93 -7.92
CA GLY A 40 -21.77 -13.88 -9.16
C GLY A 40 -22.01 -12.49 -9.75
N ALA A 41 -21.37 -11.43 -9.22
CA ALA A 41 -21.49 -10.09 -9.78
C ALA A 41 -20.72 -9.96 -11.10
N ARG A 42 -21.26 -9.17 -12.05
CA ARG A 42 -20.55 -8.77 -13.28
C ARG A 42 -19.54 -7.67 -12.95
N VAL A 43 -18.27 -8.06 -12.81
CA VAL A 43 -17.20 -7.15 -12.38
C VAL A 43 -16.37 -6.71 -13.57
N VAL A 44 -16.13 -5.39 -13.67
CA VAL A 44 -15.13 -4.80 -14.56
C VAL A 44 -14.04 -4.14 -13.72
N VAL A 45 -12.79 -4.49 -13.98
CA VAL A 45 -11.60 -3.86 -13.37
C VAL A 45 -10.93 -3.00 -14.42
N VAL A 46 -10.68 -1.73 -14.13
CA VAL A 46 -9.87 -0.86 -14.99
C VAL A 46 -8.58 -0.48 -14.30
N ASP A 47 -7.46 -0.52 -15.02
CA ASP A 47 -6.19 -0.01 -14.53
C ASP A 47 -5.48 0.82 -15.61
N ARG A 48 -4.94 1.98 -15.21
CA ARG A 48 -4.18 2.87 -16.10
C ARG A 48 -2.86 2.28 -16.59
N ARG A 49 -2.33 1.28 -15.89
CA ARG A 49 -1.08 0.59 -16.20
C ARG A 49 -1.31 -0.42 -17.33
N ARG A 50 -0.26 -0.61 -18.13
CA ARG A 50 -0.26 -1.63 -19.20
C ARG A 50 -0.10 -3.04 -18.65
N VAL A 51 0.62 -3.16 -17.53
CA VAL A 51 0.90 -4.43 -16.86
C VAL A 51 0.60 -4.26 -15.38
N VAL A 52 -0.19 -5.17 -14.83
CA VAL A 52 -0.53 -5.20 -13.41
C VAL A 52 0.75 -5.32 -12.59
N GLY A 53 0.85 -4.53 -11.50
CA GLY A 53 2.00 -4.55 -10.60
C GLY A 53 3.25 -3.81 -11.10
N VAL A 54 3.26 -3.26 -12.32
CA VAL A 54 4.42 -2.56 -12.91
C VAL A 54 4.10 -1.09 -13.16
N PRO A 55 4.98 -0.14 -12.72
CA PRO A 55 6.21 -0.35 -11.94
C PRO A 55 5.94 -0.74 -10.49
N VAL A 56 6.87 -1.51 -9.90
CA VAL A 56 6.80 -1.90 -8.48
C VAL A 56 7.06 -0.69 -7.60
N GLN A 57 6.15 -0.42 -6.65
CA GLN A 57 6.25 0.67 -5.68
C GLN A 57 6.05 0.12 -4.25
N CYS A 58 6.96 -0.75 -3.80
CA CYS A 58 6.84 -1.48 -2.54
C CYS A 58 8.22 -1.98 -2.10
N ALA A 59 8.44 -2.07 -0.78
CA ALA A 59 9.61 -2.74 -0.21
C ALA A 59 9.57 -4.28 -0.38
N GLU A 60 8.39 -4.83 -0.76
CA GLU A 60 8.18 -6.22 -1.18
C GLU A 60 8.31 -7.27 -0.06
N TYR A 61 7.86 -6.93 1.14
CA TYR A 61 7.69 -7.88 2.25
C TYR A 61 6.18 -8.11 2.51
N ILE A 62 5.82 -9.38 2.80
CA ILE A 62 4.50 -9.78 3.27
C ILE A 62 4.61 -10.68 4.51
N PRO A 63 3.71 -10.58 5.50
CA PRO A 63 3.65 -11.50 6.61
C PRO A 63 3.20 -12.90 6.16
N ALA A 64 3.68 -13.96 6.81
CA ALA A 64 3.34 -15.35 6.46
C ALA A 64 1.83 -15.62 6.52
N ALA A 65 1.12 -15.01 7.46
CA ALA A 65 -0.32 -15.14 7.61
C ALA A 65 -1.11 -14.77 6.33
N LEU A 66 -0.59 -13.86 5.51
CA LEU A 66 -1.25 -13.46 4.27
C LEU A 66 -1.44 -14.63 3.28
N LEU A 67 -0.58 -15.64 3.33
CA LEU A 67 -0.65 -16.78 2.41
C LEU A 67 -1.95 -17.58 2.51
N GLY A 68 -2.65 -17.53 3.66
CA GLY A 68 -3.96 -18.16 3.85
C GLY A 68 -5.11 -17.39 3.19
N ASP A 69 -4.93 -16.12 2.88
CA ASP A 69 -5.98 -15.23 2.37
C ASP A 69 -5.94 -15.00 0.84
N ILE A 70 -4.94 -15.56 0.17
CA ILE A 70 -4.68 -15.34 -1.26
C ILE A 70 -4.72 -16.64 -2.04
N PRO A 71 -4.83 -16.60 -3.39
CA PRO A 71 -4.77 -17.80 -4.25
C PRO A 71 -3.52 -18.64 -3.98
N PRO A 72 -3.56 -19.96 -4.26
CA PRO A 72 -2.50 -20.90 -3.87
C PRO A 72 -1.19 -20.77 -4.66
N ASP A 73 -1.17 -20.04 -5.77
CA ASP A 73 0.05 -19.80 -6.54
C ASP A 73 1.09 -19.06 -5.68
N ARG A 74 2.31 -19.55 -5.66
CA ARG A 74 3.45 -19.06 -4.87
C ARG A 74 4.62 -18.60 -5.74
N SER A 75 4.43 -18.46 -7.04
CA SER A 75 5.46 -18.06 -8.02
C SER A 75 6.12 -16.70 -7.72
N PHE A 76 5.44 -15.88 -6.94
CA PHE A 76 5.93 -14.57 -6.50
C PHE A 76 6.87 -14.61 -5.29
N LEU A 77 6.96 -15.74 -4.56
CA LEU A 77 7.84 -15.85 -3.38
C LEU A 77 9.32 -15.84 -3.80
N VAL A 78 10.14 -15.08 -3.08
CA VAL A 78 11.59 -15.02 -3.30
C VAL A 78 12.32 -15.76 -2.19
N GLN A 79 12.11 -15.37 -0.94
CA GLN A 79 12.72 -16.05 0.20
C GLN A 79 11.90 -15.85 1.48
N PRO A 80 12.00 -16.78 2.45
CA PRO A 80 11.45 -16.58 3.78
C PRO A 80 12.25 -15.53 4.57
N VAL A 81 11.55 -14.87 5.48
CA VAL A 81 12.08 -13.94 6.47
C VAL A 81 11.57 -14.36 7.84
N ARG A 82 12.45 -14.48 8.84
CA ARG A 82 12.07 -14.93 10.18
C ARG A 82 11.79 -13.79 11.17
N ALA A 83 12.42 -12.64 10.99
CA ALA A 83 12.42 -11.55 11.96
C ALA A 83 12.59 -10.18 11.30
N MET A 84 12.27 -9.14 12.06
CA MET A 84 12.62 -7.75 11.76
C MET A 84 13.60 -7.24 12.80
N ARG A 85 14.73 -6.71 12.34
CA ARG A 85 15.72 -5.97 13.15
C ARG A 85 15.48 -4.48 13.03
N THR A 86 15.33 -3.82 14.15
CA THR A 86 15.37 -2.36 14.25
C THR A 86 16.75 -1.95 14.74
N ILE A 87 17.41 -1.08 14.02
CA ILE A 87 18.76 -0.59 14.28
C ILE A 87 18.66 0.89 14.61
N LEU A 88 19.12 1.27 15.80
CA LEU A 88 19.20 2.64 16.28
C LEU A 88 20.62 3.23 16.07
N PRO A 89 20.77 4.55 16.12
CA PRO A 89 22.09 5.17 16.22
C PRO A 89 22.90 4.59 17.38
N GLY A 90 24.20 4.45 17.20
CA GLY A 90 25.07 3.84 18.24
C GLY A 90 25.09 2.31 18.25
N GLY A 91 24.33 1.65 17.36
CA GLY A 91 24.40 0.20 17.19
C GLY A 91 23.46 -0.60 18.09
N ASP A 92 22.54 0.05 18.82
CA ASP A 92 21.49 -0.66 19.56
C ASP A 92 20.54 -1.38 18.57
N VAL A 93 20.35 -2.68 18.78
CA VAL A 93 19.56 -3.55 17.90
C VAL A 93 18.42 -4.21 18.66
N LYS A 94 17.20 -4.03 18.17
CA LYS A 94 16.00 -4.73 18.64
C LYS A 94 15.49 -5.68 17.56
N GLU A 95 15.53 -6.99 17.83
CA GLU A 95 14.93 -8.00 16.94
C GLU A 95 13.57 -8.44 17.49
N ILE A 96 12.58 -8.52 16.61
CA ILE A 96 11.27 -9.09 16.90
C ILE A 96 10.93 -10.17 15.89
N SER A 97 10.17 -11.20 16.31
CA SER A 97 9.66 -12.21 15.40
C SER A 97 8.71 -11.57 14.39
N ALA A 98 8.99 -11.75 13.11
CA ALA A 98 8.19 -11.26 12.01
C ALA A 98 8.27 -12.25 10.85
N PRO A 99 7.69 -13.47 11.01
CA PRO A 99 7.74 -14.48 9.97
C PRO A 99 6.95 -14.02 8.74
N GLY A 100 7.61 -14.11 7.58
CA GLY A 100 7.04 -13.67 6.33
C GLY A 100 7.90 -14.02 5.14
N TYR A 101 7.67 -13.31 4.05
CA TYR A 101 8.39 -13.54 2.80
C TYR A 101 8.72 -12.21 2.13
N THR A 102 9.89 -12.12 1.52
CA THR A 102 10.09 -11.15 0.46
C THR A 102 9.60 -11.73 -0.86
N ILE A 103 9.02 -10.87 -1.68
CA ILE A 103 8.25 -11.29 -2.85
C ILE A 103 8.63 -10.50 -4.11
N ARG A 104 8.16 -10.97 -5.24
CA ARG A 104 8.04 -10.20 -6.48
C ARG A 104 6.64 -9.62 -6.56
N ARG A 105 6.51 -8.32 -6.24
CA ARG A 105 5.22 -7.61 -6.21
C ARG A 105 4.55 -7.54 -7.58
N ASP A 106 5.32 -7.48 -8.66
CA ASP A 106 4.81 -7.58 -10.01
C ASP A 106 4.06 -8.91 -10.23
N LEU A 107 4.66 -10.03 -9.85
CA LEU A 107 4.01 -11.33 -9.96
C LEU A 107 2.87 -11.52 -8.96
N PHE A 108 3.04 -11.05 -7.72
CA PHE A 108 1.99 -11.12 -6.70
C PHE A 108 0.70 -10.43 -7.15
N ASP A 109 0.82 -9.20 -7.67
CA ASP A 109 -0.33 -8.45 -8.16
C ASP A 109 -0.97 -9.15 -9.38
N GLN A 110 -0.16 -9.75 -10.26
CA GLN A 110 -0.64 -10.52 -11.41
C GLN A 110 -1.35 -11.82 -11.01
N VAL A 111 -0.88 -12.52 -9.98
CA VAL A 111 -1.55 -13.71 -9.42
C VAL A 111 -2.95 -13.34 -8.90
N LEU A 112 -3.06 -12.24 -8.15
CA LEU A 112 -4.36 -11.78 -7.65
C LEU A 112 -5.30 -11.36 -8.79
N ALA A 113 -4.79 -10.61 -9.75
CA ALA A 113 -5.59 -10.16 -10.91
C ALA A 113 -5.99 -11.32 -11.82
N GLY A 114 -5.09 -12.30 -12.03
CA GLY A 114 -5.36 -13.53 -12.77
C GLY A 114 -6.45 -14.38 -12.11
N ALA A 115 -6.43 -14.47 -10.78
CA ALA A 115 -7.48 -15.17 -10.03
C ALA A 115 -8.84 -14.45 -10.15
N ALA A 116 -8.85 -13.12 -10.13
CA ALA A 116 -10.08 -12.35 -10.37
C ALA A 116 -10.63 -12.59 -11.79
N ALA A 117 -9.75 -12.60 -12.80
CA ALA A 117 -10.14 -12.91 -14.18
C ALA A 117 -10.67 -14.34 -14.33
N ALA A 118 -10.02 -15.31 -13.69
CA ALA A 118 -10.47 -16.70 -13.69
C ALA A 118 -11.84 -16.89 -13.00
N ALA A 119 -12.17 -16.02 -12.05
CA ALA A 119 -13.48 -15.98 -11.40
C ALA A 119 -14.56 -15.23 -12.22
N GLY A 120 -14.21 -14.68 -13.39
CA GLY A 120 -15.16 -14.01 -14.29
C GLY A 120 -15.06 -12.47 -14.30
N ALA A 121 -14.16 -11.86 -13.53
CA ALA A 121 -13.93 -10.42 -13.61
C ALA A 121 -13.25 -10.06 -14.94
N ARG A 122 -13.73 -9.00 -15.60
CA ARG A 122 -13.13 -8.49 -16.84
C ARG A 122 -12.08 -7.43 -16.53
N LEU A 123 -10.83 -7.67 -16.90
CA LEU A 123 -9.71 -6.73 -16.71
C LEU A 123 -9.49 -5.90 -17.96
N ILE A 124 -9.53 -4.57 -17.83
CA ILE A 124 -9.25 -3.61 -18.90
C ILE A 124 -8.07 -2.74 -18.49
N LEU A 125 -6.91 -3.08 -19.02
CA LEU A 125 -5.64 -2.41 -18.73
C LEU A 125 -5.42 -1.19 -19.67
N SER A 126 -4.42 -0.38 -19.35
CA SER A 126 -4.12 0.87 -20.08
C SER A 126 -5.33 1.84 -20.15
N THR A 127 -6.21 1.78 -19.16
CA THR A 127 -7.47 2.55 -19.12
C THR A 127 -7.64 3.19 -17.74
N ALA A 128 -7.79 4.51 -17.73
CA ALA A 128 -7.98 5.30 -16.52
C ALA A 128 -9.45 5.68 -16.34
N ALA A 129 -9.97 5.57 -15.13
CA ALA A 129 -11.21 6.23 -14.72
C ALA A 129 -10.90 7.72 -14.47
N VAL A 130 -11.55 8.61 -15.22
CA VAL A 130 -11.18 10.04 -15.29
C VAL A 130 -12.15 10.90 -14.51
N GLU A 131 -13.45 10.60 -14.65
CA GLU A 131 -14.52 11.44 -14.14
C GLU A 131 -15.75 10.60 -13.81
N ARG A 132 -16.48 10.97 -12.78
CA ARG A 132 -17.81 10.48 -12.48
C ARG A 132 -18.82 11.48 -13.03
N LEU A 133 -19.55 11.08 -14.05
CA LEU A 133 -20.50 11.95 -14.73
C LEU A 133 -21.82 12.10 -13.98
N ASP A 134 -22.26 11.01 -13.34
CA ASP A 134 -23.45 10.95 -12.47
C ASP A 134 -23.27 9.83 -11.43
N THR A 135 -24.35 9.41 -10.77
CA THR A 135 -24.29 8.39 -9.71
C THR A 135 -23.70 7.06 -10.19
N GLU A 136 -23.99 6.63 -11.41
CA GLU A 136 -23.59 5.32 -11.93
C GLU A 136 -22.63 5.39 -13.11
N THR A 137 -22.55 6.53 -13.81
CA THR A 137 -21.78 6.66 -15.04
C THR A 137 -20.37 7.17 -14.78
N VAL A 138 -19.39 6.38 -15.19
CA VAL A 138 -17.96 6.74 -15.13
C VAL A 138 -17.39 6.91 -16.53
N LEU A 139 -16.68 8.01 -16.74
CA LEU A 139 -15.91 8.28 -17.94
C LEU A 139 -14.53 7.62 -17.82
N LEU A 140 -14.24 6.73 -18.74
CA LEU A 140 -12.95 6.09 -18.90
C LEU A 140 -12.18 6.70 -20.05
N ARG A 141 -10.83 6.66 -19.98
CA ARG A 141 -9.94 7.09 -21.05
C ARG A 141 -8.81 6.09 -21.21
N ASP A 142 -8.65 5.55 -22.39
CA ASP A 142 -7.54 4.65 -22.71
C ASP A 142 -6.23 5.42 -22.98
N LYS A 143 -5.14 4.69 -23.21
CA LYS A 143 -3.81 5.26 -23.49
C LYS A 143 -3.73 6.05 -24.80
N THR A 144 -4.67 5.82 -25.74
CA THR A 144 -4.74 6.53 -27.02
C THR A 144 -5.54 7.83 -26.93
N GLY A 145 -6.18 8.07 -25.78
CA GLY A 145 -7.04 9.22 -25.52
C GLY A 145 -8.53 8.96 -25.86
N VAL A 146 -8.86 7.78 -26.35
CA VAL A 146 -10.26 7.41 -26.63
C VAL A 146 -11.05 7.35 -25.33
N ARG A 147 -12.21 7.98 -25.32
CA ARG A 147 -13.12 8.04 -24.18
C ARG A 147 -14.27 7.06 -24.35
N SER A 148 -14.62 6.38 -23.29
CA SER A 148 -15.79 5.48 -23.20
C SER A 148 -16.51 5.71 -21.90
N LYS A 149 -17.82 5.44 -21.88
CA LYS A 149 -18.65 5.50 -20.68
C LYS A 149 -18.97 4.08 -20.23
N ILE A 150 -19.00 3.86 -18.93
CA ILE A 150 -19.50 2.62 -18.31
C ILE A 150 -20.46 2.96 -17.18
N ASN A 151 -21.58 2.25 -17.15
CA ASN A 151 -22.54 2.33 -16.04
C ASN A 151 -22.20 1.24 -15.01
N ALA A 152 -22.09 1.61 -13.74
CA ALA A 152 -21.78 0.71 -12.63
C ALA A 152 -22.69 1.00 -11.44
N ARG A 153 -23.38 -0.02 -10.94
CA ARG A 153 -24.24 0.10 -9.76
C ARG A 153 -23.42 0.38 -8.49
N VAL A 154 -22.24 -0.20 -8.39
CA VAL A 154 -21.26 0.06 -7.30
C VAL A 154 -19.90 0.34 -7.90
N ILE A 155 -19.18 1.29 -7.31
CA ILE A 155 -17.82 1.68 -7.71
C ILE A 155 -16.87 1.40 -6.54
N ILE A 156 -15.79 0.63 -6.76
CA ILE A 156 -14.74 0.38 -5.77
C ILE A 156 -13.47 1.13 -6.21
N GLY A 157 -13.10 2.18 -5.47
CA GLY A 157 -11.87 2.91 -5.65
C GLY A 157 -10.69 2.21 -4.97
N ALA A 158 -9.83 1.56 -5.78
CA ALA A 158 -8.62 0.86 -5.37
C ALA A 158 -7.38 1.42 -6.09
N ASP A 159 -7.45 2.69 -6.48
CA ASP A 159 -6.53 3.39 -7.38
C ASP A 159 -5.32 4.04 -6.67
N GLY A 160 -5.06 3.59 -5.45
CA GLY A 160 -3.85 3.89 -4.70
C GLY A 160 -3.87 5.26 -4.00
N PRO A 161 -2.70 5.73 -3.50
CA PRO A 161 -2.62 6.84 -2.56
C PRO A 161 -2.99 8.21 -3.17
N CYS A 162 -3.09 8.31 -4.50
CA CYS A 162 -3.50 9.51 -5.23
C CYS A 162 -4.88 9.31 -5.88
N SER A 163 -5.79 8.67 -5.18
CA SER A 163 -7.08 8.21 -5.68
C SER A 163 -7.89 9.29 -6.42
N ALA A 164 -8.28 9.00 -7.66
CA ALA A 164 -9.24 9.79 -8.40
C ALA A 164 -10.65 9.56 -7.82
N VAL A 165 -10.99 8.30 -7.52
CA VAL A 165 -12.28 7.94 -6.94
C VAL A 165 -12.48 8.60 -5.58
N GLY A 166 -11.42 8.68 -4.74
CA GLY A 166 -11.47 9.41 -3.48
C GLY A 166 -11.82 10.89 -3.66
N ARG A 167 -11.27 11.54 -4.70
CA ARG A 167 -11.62 12.93 -5.01
C ARG A 167 -13.09 13.12 -5.42
N TRP A 168 -13.70 12.13 -6.09
CA TRP A 168 -15.12 12.21 -6.46
C TRP A 168 -16.08 12.27 -5.26
N ILE A 169 -15.60 11.81 -4.10
CA ILE A 169 -16.36 11.83 -2.85
C ILE A 169 -15.78 12.81 -1.81
N GLY A 170 -15.01 13.82 -2.30
CA GLY A 170 -14.50 14.89 -1.46
C GLY A 170 -13.29 14.52 -0.59
N ILE A 171 -12.70 13.34 -0.77
CA ILE A 171 -11.49 12.94 -0.06
C ILE A 171 -10.27 13.47 -0.82
N VAL A 172 -9.88 14.68 -0.47
CA VAL A 172 -8.73 15.41 -0.99
C VAL A 172 -7.67 15.55 0.11
N ASP A 173 -6.45 15.90 -0.28
CA ASP A 173 -5.35 16.35 0.61
C ASP A 173 -5.00 15.41 1.78
N ARG A 174 -5.18 14.10 1.58
CA ARG A 174 -4.72 13.13 2.58
C ARG A 174 -3.20 13.17 2.71
N ARG A 175 -2.75 13.10 3.94
CA ARG A 175 -1.32 13.11 4.26
C ARG A 175 -0.63 11.87 3.69
N ARG A 176 0.45 12.12 2.96
CA ARG A 176 1.29 11.10 2.32
C ARG A 176 2.74 11.49 2.48
N ILE A 177 3.60 10.51 2.58
CA ILE A 177 5.05 10.70 2.56
C ILE A 177 5.65 10.04 1.32
N PRO A 178 6.74 10.60 0.77
CA PRO A 178 7.49 9.94 -0.27
C PRO A 178 8.25 8.74 0.30
N GLY A 179 8.22 7.63 -0.44
CA GLY A 179 9.12 6.50 -0.28
C GLY A 179 10.00 6.37 -1.52
N VAL A 180 11.29 6.16 -1.31
CA VAL A 180 12.26 5.95 -2.38
C VAL A 180 13.16 4.76 -2.07
N GLN A 181 13.46 3.95 -3.07
CA GLN A 181 14.34 2.78 -2.91
C GLN A 181 15.15 2.49 -4.16
N ALA A 182 16.19 1.71 -3.97
CA ALA A 182 16.97 1.10 -5.04
C ALA A 182 17.17 -0.39 -4.77
N ARG A 183 17.38 -1.17 -5.82
CA ARG A 183 17.88 -2.53 -5.72
C ARG A 183 19.40 -2.50 -5.54
N VAL A 184 19.88 -3.23 -4.55
CA VAL A 184 21.30 -3.29 -4.19
C VAL A 184 21.76 -4.73 -4.07
N ARG A 185 23.05 -5.00 -4.26
CA ARG A 185 23.65 -6.30 -4.03
C ARG A 185 24.10 -6.40 -2.57
N LEU A 186 23.68 -7.48 -1.89
CA LEU A 186 24.13 -7.78 -0.53
C LEU A 186 25.57 -8.30 -0.52
N THR A 187 26.33 -7.93 0.49
CA THR A 187 27.68 -8.48 0.74
C THR A 187 27.59 -9.88 1.33
N GLN A 188 26.62 -10.11 2.22
CA GLN A 188 26.30 -11.39 2.83
C GLN A 188 24.80 -11.69 2.73
N PRO A 189 24.38 -12.96 2.61
CA PRO A 189 22.97 -13.33 2.68
C PRO A 189 22.32 -12.88 3.99
N MET A 190 21.03 -12.54 3.92
CA MET A 190 20.24 -12.10 5.07
C MET A 190 18.94 -12.92 5.15
N GLU A 191 18.53 -13.26 6.37
CA GLU A 191 17.24 -13.96 6.67
C GLU A 191 16.27 -13.09 7.46
N VAL A 192 16.63 -11.84 7.67
CA VAL A 192 15.82 -10.86 8.41
C VAL A 192 15.68 -9.58 7.59
N THR A 193 14.58 -8.87 7.80
CA THR A 193 14.46 -7.49 7.33
C THR A 193 15.12 -6.56 8.32
N GLU A 194 15.77 -5.52 7.84
CA GLU A 194 16.37 -4.49 8.69
C GLU A 194 15.69 -3.14 8.47
N VAL A 195 15.44 -2.47 9.57
CA VAL A 195 14.90 -1.11 9.64
C VAL A 195 15.88 -0.24 10.41
N TYR A 196 16.20 0.89 9.82
CA TYR A 196 17.14 1.86 10.35
C TYR A 196 16.40 3.11 10.78
N LEU A 197 16.39 3.38 12.07
CA LEU A 197 15.82 4.59 12.65
C LEU A 197 16.97 5.54 12.97
N GLU A 198 16.94 6.72 12.38
CA GLU A 198 17.99 7.71 12.57
C GLU A 198 17.46 9.15 12.43
N PRO A 199 18.03 10.12 13.17
CA PRO A 199 17.58 11.51 13.17
C PRO A 199 17.56 12.15 11.77
N SER A 200 18.46 11.71 10.89
CA SER A 200 18.58 12.23 9.51
C SER A 200 17.42 11.83 8.58
N ILE A 201 16.63 10.81 8.95
CA ILE A 201 15.43 10.36 8.23
C ILE A 201 14.18 10.87 8.98
N HIS A 202 13.88 12.14 8.81
CA HIS A 202 12.85 12.86 9.57
C HIS A 202 11.50 12.16 9.61
N ALA A 203 11.05 11.80 10.81
CA ALA A 203 9.81 11.09 11.11
C ALA A 203 9.55 9.92 10.15
N GLY A 204 10.59 9.14 9.92
CA GLY A 204 10.59 8.01 9.00
C GLY A 204 11.64 6.99 9.35
N TYR A 205 11.98 6.14 8.39
CA TYR A 205 12.99 5.11 8.55
C TYR A 205 13.59 4.68 7.22
N GLY A 206 14.82 4.14 7.28
CA GLY A 206 15.44 3.39 6.20
C GLY A 206 15.15 1.90 6.32
N TRP A 207 15.18 1.18 5.21
CA TRP A 207 15.05 -0.28 5.19
C TRP A 207 16.08 -0.95 4.30
N LEU A 208 16.44 -2.20 4.68
CA LEU A 208 17.21 -3.14 3.88
C LEU A 208 16.50 -4.50 3.93
N PHE A 209 15.73 -4.83 2.88
CA PHE A 209 14.89 -6.03 2.82
C PHE A 209 15.48 -7.00 1.80
N PRO A 210 15.93 -8.19 2.23
CA PRO A 210 16.65 -9.14 1.38
C PRO A 210 15.76 -9.74 0.29
N LYS A 211 16.37 -10.00 -0.89
CA LYS A 211 15.77 -10.69 -2.03
C LYS A 211 16.80 -11.63 -2.67
N GLY A 212 17.14 -12.71 -1.99
CA GLY A 212 18.23 -13.60 -2.40
C GLY A 212 19.59 -12.92 -2.19
N ARG A 213 20.37 -12.77 -3.26
CA ARG A 213 21.67 -12.08 -3.24
C ARG A 213 21.54 -10.55 -3.36
N GLU A 214 20.35 -10.05 -3.57
CA GLU A 214 20.04 -8.63 -3.63
C GLU A 214 19.17 -8.21 -2.45
N ALA A 215 18.93 -6.92 -2.31
CA ALA A 215 17.95 -6.36 -1.39
C ALA A 215 17.27 -5.13 -1.99
N ASN A 216 16.10 -4.82 -1.48
CA ASN A 216 15.50 -3.49 -1.63
C ASN A 216 16.02 -2.62 -0.48
N ALA A 217 16.81 -1.61 -0.78
CA ALA A 217 17.28 -0.61 0.17
C ALA A 217 16.60 0.72 -0.11
N GLY A 218 15.96 1.29 0.88
CA GLY A 218 15.18 2.50 0.69
C GLY A 218 14.90 3.26 1.97
N LEU A 219 14.17 4.36 1.86
CA LEU A 219 13.66 5.12 2.98
C LEU A 219 12.32 5.79 2.65
N GLY A 220 11.54 6.02 3.72
CA GLY A 220 10.37 6.88 3.70
C GLY A 220 10.49 7.92 4.80
N CYS A 221 10.24 9.17 4.51
CA CYS A 221 10.35 10.24 5.50
C CYS A 221 9.35 11.36 5.26
N THR A 222 9.01 12.09 6.31
CA THR A 222 8.23 13.32 6.20
C THR A 222 9.14 14.42 5.61
N PRO A 223 8.73 15.10 4.52
CA PRO A 223 9.46 16.24 4.00
C PRO A 223 9.57 17.37 5.04
N VAL A 224 10.75 17.90 5.23
CA VAL A 224 10.98 19.07 6.11
C VAL A 224 10.75 20.33 5.29
N SER A 225 9.86 21.21 5.76
CA SER A 225 9.60 22.51 5.15
C SER A 225 10.87 23.36 5.10
N GLY A 226 11.22 23.91 3.91
CA GLY A 226 12.44 24.70 3.72
C GLY A 226 13.73 23.87 3.53
N GLY A 227 13.67 22.55 3.67
CA GLY A 227 14.82 21.67 3.48
C GLY A 227 15.14 21.39 2.00
N ARG A 228 16.40 21.64 1.59
CA ARG A 228 16.90 21.28 0.24
C ARG A 228 17.15 19.78 0.02
N ALA A 229 16.84 18.94 1.01
CA ALA A 229 17.13 17.51 0.92
C ALA A 229 16.02 16.80 0.12
N SER A 230 16.27 16.50 -1.14
CA SER A 230 15.38 15.64 -1.92
C SER A 230 15.41 14.21 -1.36
N PRO A 231 14.30 13.44 -1.46
CA PRO A 231 14.27 12.03 -1.05
C PRO A 231 15.38 11.21 -1.72
N ARG A 232 15.76 11.53 -2.94
CA ARG A 232 16.86 10.90 -3.67
C ARG A 232 18.21 11.11 -2.98
N ARG A 233 18.53 12.35 -2.56
CA ARG A 233 19.77 12.63 -1.83
C ARG A 233 19.81 11.93 -0.47
N ALA A 234 18.67 11.84 0.21
CA ALA A 234 18.56 11.08 1.44
C ALA A 234 18.85 9.58 1.20
N LEU A 235 18.30 9.02 0.12
CA LEU A 235 18.58 7.63 -0.29
C LEU A 235 20.08 7.43 -0.62
N GLU A 236 20.69 8.34 -1.35
CA GLU A 236 22.12 8.26 -1.70
C GLU A 236 23.01 8.24 -0.45
N ARG A 237 22.71 9.08 0.57
CA ARG A 237 23.42 9.04 1.86
C ARG A 237 23.20 7.72 2.59
N PHE A 238 21.98 7.23 2.66
CA PHE A 238 21.65 5.96 3.29
C PHE A 238 22.38 4.78 2.62
N LEU A 239 22.40 4.74 1.28
CA LEU A 239 23.13 3.72 0.53
C LEU A 239 24.66 3.84 0.71
N GLY A 240 25.17 5.06 0.84
CA GLY A 240 26.57 5.32 1.21
C GLY A 240 26.92 4.66 2.53
N ARG A 241 26.14 4.97 3.58
CA ARG A 241 26.29 4.37 4.91
C ARG A 241 26.26 2.83 4.88
N LEU A 242 25.26 2.23 4.22
CA LEU A 242 25.18 0.76 4.12
C LEU A 242 26.41 0.15 3.42
N ARG A 243 27.02 0.87 2.49
CA ARG A 243 28.26 0.45 1.82
C ARG A 243 29.46 0.56 2.74
N ASP A 244 29.59 1.66 3.46
CA ASP A 244 30.69 1.89 4.42
C ASP A 244 30.64 0.88 5.58
N GLU A 245 29.42 0.47 5.99
CA GLU A 245 29.19 -0.61 6.96
C GLU A 245 29.38 -2.02 6.36
N GLY A 246 29.75 -2.15 5.09
CA GLY A 246 29.96 -3.42 4.42
C GLY A 246 28.68 -4.26 4.23
N ARG A 247 27.48 -3.66 4.30
CA ARG A 247 26.20 -4.35 4.13
C ARG A 247 25.89 -4.63 2.67
N ILE A 248 26.22 -3.70 1.80
CA ILE A 248 25.95 -3.77 0.37
C ILE A 248 27.21 -3.50 -0.44
N CYS A 249 27.22 -3.99 -1.68
CA CYS A 249 28.33 -3.76 -2.61
C CYS A 249 27.81 -3.41 -4.03
N GLY A 250 28.74 -2.95 -4.87
CA GLY A 250 28.44 -2.58 -6.25
C GLY A 250 27.60 -1.31 -6.41
N ARG A 251 27.11 -1.10 -7.63
CA ARG A 251 26.26 0.05 -7.96
C ARG A 251 24.78 -0.31 -7.75
N PRO A 252 23.98 0.58 -7.13
CA PRO A 252 22.52 0.41 -7.05
C PRO A 252 21.87 0.42 -8.45
N SER A 253 20.79 -0.31 -8.58
CA SER A 253 19.98 -0.38 -9.80
C SER A 253 18.48 -0.30 -9.48
N GLY A 254 17.63 -0.14 -10.49
CA GLY A 254 16.18 -0.25 -10.33
C GLY A 254 15.61 0.74 -9.32
N TYR A 255 15.89 2.04 -9.49
CA TYR A 255 15.33 3.09 -8.62
C TYR A 255 13.82 3.19 -8.76
N HIS A 256 13.14 3.23 -7.62
CA HIS A 256 11.67 3.35 -7.55
C HIS A 256 11.30 4.41 -6.51
N ALA A 257 10.16 5.08 -6.77
CA ALA A 257 9.57 6.02 -5.83
C ALA A 257 8.06 5.84 -5.79
N GLY A 258 7.45 6.15 -4.65
CA GLY A 258 6.01 6.08 -4.47
C GLY A 258 5.55 6.95 -3.31
N TRP A 259 4.24 7.07 -3.17
CA TRP A 259 3.61 7.74 -2.05
C TRP A 259 3.07 6.70 -1.06
N ILE A 260 3.26 6.94 0.22
CA ILE A 260 2.75 6.11 1.31
C ILE A 260 1.71 6.96 2.05
N PRO A 261 0.43 6.55 2.11
CA PRO A 261 -0.54 7.24 2.93
C PRO A 261 -0.21 7.03 4.41
N VAL A 262 -0.33 8.09 5.20
CA VAL A 262 0.01 8.06 6.63
C VAL A 262 -1.17 8.46 7.51
N GLU A 263 -2.36 8.47 6.93
CA GLU A 263 -3.62 8.75 7.61
C GLU A 263 -4.76 8.00 6.91
N PRO A 264 -5.61 7.24 7.66
CA PRO A 264 -6.79 6.61 7.09
C PRO A 264 -7.82 7.65 6.66
N ALA A 265 -8.65 7.31 5.68
CA ALA A 265 -9.78 8.13 5.30
C ALA A 265 -10.80 8.14 6.44
N ARG A 266 -11.37 9.32 6.71
CA ARG A 266 -12.44 9.48 7.72
C ARG A 266 -13.70 8.73 7.31
N GLN A 267 -13.94 8.63 6.01
CA GLN A 267 -15.08 7.95 5.40
C GLN A 267 -14.58 7.15 4.21
N THR A 268 -14.97 5.88 4.14
CA THR A 268 -14.60 4.98 3.03
C THR A 268 -15.78 4.56 2.18
N VAL A 269 -16.99 4.96 2.58
CA VAL A 269 -18.25 4.69 1.85
C VAL A 269 -18.99 5.98 1.63
N CYS A 270 -19.39 6.27 0.40
CA CYS A 270 -20.22 7.41 0.05
C CYS A 270 -21.18 7.04 -1.11
N GLY A 271 -22.48 6.97 -0.80
CA GLY A 271 -23.48 6.51 -1.76
C GLY A 271 -23.18 5.11 -2.26
N ASN A 272 -22.94 4.95 -3.55
CA ASN A 272 -22.56 3.69 -4.18
C ASN A 272 -21.04 3.51 -4.37
N ILE A 273 -20.21 4.32 -3.70
CA ILE A 273 -18.74 4.26 -3.80
C ILE A 273 -18.13 3.71 -2.52
N LEU A 274 -17.18 2.78 -2.68
CA LEU A 274 -16.28 2.27 -1.66
C LEU A 274 -14.83 2.66 -1.98
N LEU A 275 -14.03 2.97 -0.97
CA LEU A 275 -12.57 3.08 -1.09
C LEU A 275 -11.89 1.92 -0.37
N VAL A 276 -10.79 1.40 -0.94
CA VAL A 276 -10.05 0.28 -0.38
C VAL A 276 -8.53 0.40 -0.60
N GLY A 277 -7.73 -0.21 0.28
CA GLY A 277 -6.28 -0.15 0.23
C GLY A 277 -5.74 1.27 0.44
N ASP A 278 -4.71 1.66 -0.28
CA ASP A 278 -4.12 3.01 -0.15
C ASP A 278 -5.11 4.12 -0.54
N ALA A 279 -6.10 3.83 -1.39
CA ALA A 279 -7.18 4.76 -1.68
C ALA A 279 -8.05 5.07 -0.46
N ALA A 280 -8.16 4.17 0.49
CA ALA A 280 -8.78 4.35 1.80
C ALA A 280 -7.79 4.74 2.91
N GLY A 281 -6.48 4.70 2.65
CA GLY A 281 -5.44 4.93 3.67
C GLY A 281 -5.25 3.78 4.63
N HIS A 282 -5.45 2.54 4.17
CA HIS A 282 -5.30 1.33 4.99
C HIS A 282 -3.84 0.92 5.23
N ALA A 283 -2.85 1.64 4.70
CA ALA A 283 -1.46 1.43 5.09
C ALA A 283 -1.22 1.90 6.53
N HIS A 284 -0.43 1.15 7.27
CA HIS A 284 -0.09 1.47 8.65
C HIS A 284 0.74 2.76 8.72
N PRO A 285 0.28 3.81 9.40
CA PRO A 285 0.89 5.15 9.37
C PRO A 285 2.37 5.23 9.76
N ILE A 286 2.87 4.34 10.61
CA ILE A 286 4.27 4.30 11.05
C ILE A 286 5.12 3.44 10.11
N THR A 287 4.69 2.19 9.84
CA THR A 287 5.52 1.22 9.12
C THR A 287 5.31 1.25 7.60
N GLY A 288 4.27 1.91 7.11
CA GLY A 288 3.90 1.85 5.69
C GLY A 288 3.42 0.47 5.21
N ALA A 289 3.27 -0.51 6.10
CA ALA A 289 2.75 -1.83 5.76
C ALA A 289 1.28 -1.73 5.33
N GLY A 290 0.96 -2.14 4.11
CA GLY A 290 -0.37 -1.99 3.54
C GLY A 290 -0.86 -3.18 2.72
N VAL A 291 0.00 -4.15 2.39
CA VAL A 291 -0.41 -5.26 1.50
C VAL A 291 -1.43 -6.17 2.17
N PHE A 292 -1.22 -6.49 3.45
CA PHE A 292 -2.14 -7.35 4.21
C PHE A 292 -3.53 -6.70 4.35
N SER A 293 -3.59 -5.46 4.82
CA SER A 293 -4.84 -4.71 4.94
C SER A 293 -5.51 -4.47 3.58
N ALA A 294 -4.73 -4.24 2.52
CA ALA A 294 -5.27 -4.09 1.17
C ALA A 294 -5.99 -5.37 0.69
N VAL A 295 -5.43 -6.55 0.93
CA VAL A 295 -6.05 -7.85 0.60
C VAL A 295 -7.28 -8.10 1.46
N ALA A 296 -7.17 -7.94 2.78
CA ALA A 296 -8.28 -8.18 3.71
C ALA A 296 -9.46 -7.24 3.43
N CYS A 297 -9.22 -5.93 3.38
CA CYS A 297 -10.27 -4.95 3.10
C CYS A 297 -10.81 -5.08 1.67
N GLY A 298 -9.97 -5.49 0.68
CA GLY A 298 -10.41 -5.81 -0.66
C GLY A 298 -11.45 -6.93 -0.67
N LYS A 299 -11.19 -8.02 0.05
CA LYS A 299 -12.12 -9.15 0.21
C LYS A 299 -13.45 -8.72 0.83
N MET A 300 -13.40 -7.89 1.89
CA MET A 300 -14.60 -7.33 2.52
C MET A 300 -15.39 -6.45 1.54
N ALA A 301 -14.73 -5.50 0.89
CA ALA A 301 -15.35 -4.58 -0.07
C ALA A 301 -16.03 -5.32 -1.21
N GLY A 302 -15.39 -6.35 -1.78
CA GLY A 302 -15.95 -7.16 -2.86
C GLY A 302 -17.21 -7.91 -2.43
N ARG A 303 -17.22 -8.54 -1.25
CA ARG A 303 -18.40 -9.25 -0.70
C ARG A 303 -19.57 -8.30 -0.47
N TRP A 304 -19.32 -7.17 0.23
CA TRP A 304 -20.38 -6.21 0.53
C TRP A 304 -20.92 -5.53 -0.73
N ALA A 305 -20.05 -5.22 -1.71
CA ALA A 305 -20.48 -4.68 -3.00
C ALA A 305 -21.37 -5.68 -3.77
N ALA A 306 -20.98 -6.95 -3.83
CA ALA A 306 -21.79 -7.99 -4.49
C ALA A 306 -23.14 -8.18 -3.79
N ARG A 307 -23.16 -8.17 -2.47
CA ARG A 307 -24.38 -8.27 -1.68
C ARG A 307 -25.31 -7.06 -1.90
N ALA A 308 -24.76 -5.85 -1.87
CA ALA A 308 -25.54 -4.63 -2.13
C ALA A 308 -26.17 -4.63 -3.54
N VAL A 309 -25.44 -5.13 -4.54
CA VAL A 309 -25.95 -5.32 -5.90
C VAL A 309 -27.09 -6.35 -5.94
N ARG A 310 -26.89 -7.52 -5.34
CA ARG A 310 -27.86 -8.62 -5.33
C ARG A 310 -29.17 -8.24 -4.64
N GLU A 311 -29.08 -7.54 -3.50
CA GLU A 311 -30.21 -7.10 -2.71
C GLU A 311 -30.79 -5.75 -3.17
N ASN A 312 -30.15 -5.10 -4.16
CA ASN A 312 -30.49 -3.76 -4.66
C ASN A 312 -30.55 -2.70 -3.54
N ASP A 313 -29.64 -2.80 -2.57
CA ASP A 313 -29.59 -1.90 -1.42
C ASP A 313 -28.17 -1.41 -1.13
N HIS A 314 -27.86 -0.17 -1.53
CA HIS A 314 -26.55 0.44 -1.31
C HIS A 314 -26.26 0.77 0.17
N ARG A 315 -27.26 0.75 1.05
CA ARG A 315 -27.04 0.97 2.50
C ARG A 315 -26.18 -0.13 3.12
N LEU A 316 -26.21 -1.34 2.52
CA LEU A 316 -25.40 -2.46 2.93
C LEU A 316 -23.89 -2.22 2.78
N LEU A 317 -23.49 -1.26 1.95
CA LEU A 317 -22.07 -0.90 1.78
C LEU A 317 -21.44 -0.36 3.08
N ARG A 318 -22.24 0.18 4.01
CA ARG A 318 -21.76 0.67 5.31
C ARG A 318 -21.13 -0.45 6.14
N HIS A 319 -21.63 -1.67 6.04
CA HIS A 319 -21.06 -2.82 6.76
C HIS A 319 -19.62 -3.11 6.37
N TYR A 320 -19.19 -2.73 5.16
CA TYR A 320 -17.77 -2.77 4.81
C TYR A 320 -16.94 -1.82 5.69
N GLU A 321 -17.46 -0.59 5.92
CA GLU A 321 -16.77 0.40 6.75
C GLU A 321 -16.72 -0.06 8.20
N ASP A 322 -17.80 -0.61 8.73
CA ASP A 322 -17.88 -1.17 10.08
C ASP A 322 -16.86 -2.33 10.24
N GLU A 323 -16.88 -3.30 9.32
CA GLU A 323 -16.02 -4.50 9.38
C GLU A 323 -14.53 -4.17 9.33
N TRP A 324 -14.09 -3.26 8.44
CA TRP A 324 -12.68 -2.92 8.41
C TRP A 324 -12.25 -2.05 9.60
N ARG A 325 -13.14 -1.21 10.13
CA ARG A 325 -12.86 -0.42 11.35
C ARG A 325 -12.74 -1.31 12.57
N ASP A 326 -13.59 -2.30 12.72
CA ASP A 326 -13.50 -3.28 13.79
C ASP A 326 -12.17 -4.03 13.76
N LEU A 327 -11.67 -4.39 12.57
CA LEU A 327 -10.45 -5.16 12.44
C LEU A 327 -9.16 -4.32 12.53
N PHE A 328 -9.15 -3.14 11.93
CA PHE A 328 -7.93 -2.33 11.78
C PHE A 328 -8.01 -0.94 12.43
N GLY A 329 -9.20 -0.45 12.75
CA GLY A 329 -9.42 0.95 13.15
C GLY A 329 -8.56 1.37 14.32
N GLU A 330 -8.61 0.65 15.44
CA GLU A 330 -7.80 0.96 16.62
C GLU A 330 -6.30 0.99 16.34
N THR A 331 -5.81 0.01 15.57
CA THR A 331 -4.38 -0.07 15.20
C THR A 331 -3.95 1.12 14.33
N LEU A 332 -4.76 1.49 13.33
CA LEU A 332 -4.48 2.61 12.45
C LEU A 332 -4.56 3.95 13.20
N GLU A 333 -5.54 4.13 14.07
CA GLU A 333 -5.70 5.33 14.88
C GLU A 333 -4.54 5.52 15.87
N ARG A 334 -4.14 4.45 16.57
CA ARG A 334 -2.94 4.46 17.42
C ARG A 334 -1.71 4.86 16.63
N ALA A 335 -1.51 4.25 15.46
CA ALA A 335 -0.39 4.58 14.60
C ALA A 335 -0.43 6.04 14.10
N CYS A 336 -1.60 6.59 13.80
CA CYS A 336 -1.78 8.00 13.47
C CYS A 336 -1.39 8.92 14.64
N ARG A 337 -1.86 8.63 15.86
CA ARG A 337 -1.48 9.40 17.05
C ARG A 337 0.04 9.37 17.27
N ARG A 338 0.64 8.17 17.20
CA ARG A 338 2.10 7.98 17.34
C ARG A 338 2.87 8.72 16.25
N ARG A 339 2.37 8.72 15.02
CA ARG A 339 3.01 9.45 13.94
C ARG A 339 2.98 10.97 14.16
N ARG A 340 1.83 11.54 14.52
CA ARG A 340 1.72 12.98 14.82
C ARG A 340 2.65 13.38 15.97
N PHE A 341 2.69 12.57 17.02
CA PHE A 341 3.61 12.76 18.14
C PHE A 341 5.08 12.69 17.69
N MET A 342 5.44 11.72 16.87
CA MET A 342 6.78 11.56 16.31
C MET A 342 7.21 12.78 15.48
N GLU A 343 6.33 13.27 14.61
CA GLU A 343 6.60 14.44 13.75
C GLU A 343 6.79 15.73 14.55
N ALA A 344 5.95 15.93 15.56
CA ALA A 344 6.02 17.11 16.42
C ALA A 344 7.25 17.15 17.33
N ASN A 345 7.79 16.00 17.70
CA ASN A 345 8.86 15.89 18.69
C ASN A 345 10.16 15.29 18.12
N TRP A 346 10.36 15.28 16.80
CA TRP A 346 11.51 14.60 16.18
C TRP A 346 12.87 15.13 16.63
N VAL A 347 12.95 16.37 17.09
CA VAL A 347 14.17 16.97 17.68
C VAL A 347 14.65 16.18 18.92
N HIS A 348 13.73 15.53 19.63
CA HIS A 348 14.00 14.68 20.79
C HIS A 348 14.04 13.19 20.44
N PHE A 349 14.61 12.85 19.28
CA PHE A 349 14.60 11.50 18.70
C PHE A 349 14.89 10.38 19.70
N ASP A 350 15.97 10.48 20.46
CA ASP A 350 16.41 9.43 21.38
C ASP A 350 15.41 9.15 22.51
N GLU A 351 14.65 10.16 22.93
CA GLU A 351 13.67 10.07 24.00
C GLU A 351 12.34 9.49 23.51
N ILE A 352 11.96 9.78 22.26
CA ILE A 352 10.63 9.45 21.74
C ILE A 352 10.57 8.17 20.91
N ILE A 353 11.70 7.74 20.30
CA ILE A 353 11.67 6.74 19.23
C ILE A 353 11.08 5.40 19.67
N ARG A 354 11.34 4.98 20.91
CA ARG A 354 10.76 3.75 21.47
C ARG A 354 9.25 3.83 21.63
N ARG A 355 8.70 5.01 21.90
CA ARG A 355 7.24 5.25 21.97
C ARG A 355 6.58 5.32 20.60
N CYS A 356 7.37 5.51 19.54
CA CYS A 356 6.89 5.71 18.17
C CYS A 356 7.10 4.49 17.26
N TRP A 357 7.89 3.49 17.68
CA TRP A 357 8.22 2.34 16.84
C TRP A 357 7.69 1.01 17.37
N ILE A 358 7.03 0.24 16.49
CA ILE A 358 6.28 -0.98 16.83
C ILE A 358 7.08 -2.10 17.50
N ALA A 359 8.41 -2.11 17.40
CA ALA A 359 9.26 -3.12 18.01
C ALA A 359 9.43 -2.94 19.51
N TYR A 360 9.00 -1.81 20.08
CA TYR A 360 9.14 -1.49 21.48
C TYR A 360 7.81 -1.57 22.22
N ARG A 361 7.85 -2.03 23.49
CA ARG A 361 6.67 -2.16 24.34
C ARG A 361 5.94 -0.82 24.51
N GLU A 362 6.68 0.26 24.62
CA GLU A 362 6.19 1.62 24.85
C GLU A 362 5.27 2.14 23.71
N TYR A 363 5.42 1.60 22.52
CA TYR A 363 4.49 1.88 21.40
C TYR A 363 3.08 1.35 21.68
N HIS A 364 2.96 0.19 22.32
CA HIS A 364 1.71 -0.52 22.56
C HIS A 364 0.99 -0.08 23.83
N VAL A 365 1.67 0.67 24.70
CA VAL A 365 1.10 1.21 25.94
C VAL A 365 0.58 2.62 25.67
N GLU A 366 -0.70 2.86 25.96
CA GLU A 366 -1.22 4.23 25.93
C GLU A 366 -0.58 5.05 27.07
N PRO A 367 -0.18 6.30 26.82
CA PRO A 367 0.22 7.17 27.91
C PRO A 367 -0.97 7.34 28.85
N GLY A 368 -0.78 7.05 30.14
CA GLY A 368 -1.78 7.34 31.16
C GLY A 368 -2.20 8.82 31.12
N PRO A 369 -3.37 9.17 31.66
CA PRO A 369 -3.93 10.53 31.59
C PRO A 369 -2.99 11.65 32.08
N ASN A 370 -1.92 11.33 32.79
CA ASN A 370 -0.93 12.28 33.32
C ASN A 370 0.39 12.36 32.54
N ALA A 371 0.54 11.71 31.39
CA ALA A 371 1.78 11.73 30.59
C ALA A 371 1.79 12.77 29.46
N GLY A 372 0.93 13.77 29.52
CA GLY A 372 0.64 14.73 28.45
C GLY A 372 0.95 16.18 28.76
N SER A 373 2.01 16.53 29.48
CA SER A 373 2.55 17.90 29.50
C SER A 373 4.04 17.86 29.21
N GLY A 374 4.38 17.81 27.92
CA GLY A 374 5.69 18.25 27.47
C GLY A 374 5.80 19.76 27.58
N PRO A 375 7.02 20.35 27.62
CA PRO A 375 7.25 21.76 27.96
C PRO A 375 6.67 22.82 27.01
N ALA A 376 5.81 22.47 26.05
CA ALA A 376 5.20 23.39 25.10
C ALA A 376 3.90 24.06 25.57
N ASP A 377 3.31 23.67 26.70
CA ASP A 377 2.05 24.26 27.21
C ASP A 377 2.25 25.31 28.32
N GLN A 378 3.49 25.80 28.51
CA GLN A 378 3.80 26.88 29.51
C GLN A 378 4.23 28.22 28.91
N LEU A 379 3.85 28.53 27.67
CA LEU A 379 3.91 29.88 27.14
C LEU A 379 2.53 30.29 26.64
N GLY A 380 1.78 30.92 27.54
CA GLY A 380 0.46 31.47 27.35
C GLY A 380 0.38 32.67 26.40
#